data_3d80a86b099251df7f0f135dd258d748
#
_entry.id   3d80a86b099251df7f0f135dd258d748
#
_cell.length_a   1.000
_cell.length_b   1.000
_cell.length_c   1.000
_cell.angle_alpha   90.00
_cell.angle_beta   90.00
_cell.angle_gamma   90.00
#
_symmetry.space_group_name_H-M   'P 1'
#
loop_
_entity.id
_entity.type
_entity.pdbx_description
1 polymer ?
#
loop_
_entity_poly.entity_id
_entity_poly.type
_entity_poly.pdbx_seq_one_letter_code
_entity_poly.pdbx_strand_id
1 'polypeptide(L)'
;MKKESISTYIIALLVLSSLWGMPTRLQAQELKNITEKLEAEKPVLFQGMYVGLDVFGFLNQALGSDTKTAEVSVEANLLNRFFPVVELGVGSMDTTDDETDIHFKTSAPFFRIGANYNVFYKKPHLPGYFTVGLRYGFSSFDYDVKAPALVDPNWGHTEVPIDYTGVKTNVGWLELVLGLKTNVYKNFYMGFTVRYRSRLSMTKNENSEPYYIPGYGRGKSNNYGITYNLVYKLPF
;
A
#
# COMPACT_ATOMS: atom_id res chain seq x y z
N MET A 1 33.87 -25.67 42.41
CA MET A 1 32.39 -25.77 42.52
C MET A 1 31.77 -24.75 41.57
N LYS A 2 31.18 -25.22 40.47
CA LYS A 2 30.47 -24.33 39.51
C LYS A 2 29.14 -23.92 40.14
N LYS A 3 28.94 -22.59 40.29
CA LYS A 3 27.64 -22.02 40.65
C LYS A 3 26.68 -22.25 39.47
N GLU A 4 25.84 -23.26 39.60
CA GLU A 4 24.70 -23.43 38.67
C GLU A 4 23.75 -22.25 38.92
N SER A 5 23.41 -21.54 37.83
CA SER A 5 22.60 -20.30 37.91
C SER A 5 21.15 -20.67 38.26
N ILE A 6 20.58 -19.96 39.23
CA ILE A 6 19.17 -20.03 39.67
C ILE A 6 18.22 -19.96 38.46
N SER A 7 18.65 -19.25 37.40
CA SER A 7 17.96 -19.15 36.11
C SER A 7 17.72 -20.51 35.43
N THR A 8 18.66 -21.47 35.54
CA THR A 8 18.54 -22.81 34.95
C THR A 8 17.42 -23.62 35.59
N TYR A 9 17.26 -23.50 36.91
CA TYR A 9 16.18 -24.19 37.63
C TYR A 9 14.81 -23.57 37.36
N ILE A 10 14.72 -22.25 37.18
CA ILE A 10 13.47 -21.57 36.83
C ILE A 10 13.02 -21.97 35.42
N ILE A 11 13.93 -22.06 34.46
CA ILE A 11 13.63 -22.51 33.09
C ILE A 11 13.20 -23.98 33.09
N ALA A 12 13.88 -24.84 33.86
CA ALA A 12 13.51 -26.25 33.98
C ALA A 12 12.12 -26.41 34.63
N LEU A 13 11.77 -25.58 35.61
CA LEU A 13 10.46 -25.61 36.28
C LEU A 13 9.34 -25.11 35.36
N LEU A 14 9.60 -24.10 34.51
CA LEU A 14 8.67 -23.63 33.49
C LEU A 14 8.44 -24.67 32.38
N VAL A 15 9.47 -25.37 31.96
CA VAL A 15 9.36 -26.49 30.98
C VAL A 15 8.60 -27.68 31.59
N LEU A 16 8.83 -28.03 32.83
CA LEU A 16 8.10 -29.10 33.53
C LEU A 16 6.62 -28.71 33.76
N SER A 17 6.31 -27.47 34.07
CA SER A 17 4.92 -27.03 34.23
C SER A 17 4.16 -27.01 32.90
N SER A 18 4.84 -26.78 31.77
CA SER A 18 4.24 -26.88 30.43
C SER A 18 3.96 -28.33 30.01
N LEU A 19 4.69 -29.29 30.52
CA LEU A 19 4.46 -30.74 30.26
C LEU A 19 3.27 -31.31 31.07
N TRP A 20 2.90 -30.70 32.18
CA TRP A 20 1.72 -31.12 32.96
C TRP A 20 0.41 -30.54 32.41
N GLY A 21 0.47 -29.59 31.52
CA GLY A 21 -0.67 -29.01 30.80
C GLY A 21 -1.03 -29.74 29.49
N MET A 22 -0.53 -30.94 29.24
CA MET A 22 -0.92 -31.68 28.06
C MET A 22 -2.42 -32.05 28.12
N PRO A 23 -3.20 -31.73 27.08
CA PRO A 23 -4.62 -31.99 27.05
C PRO A 23 -4.85 -33.50 27.21
N THR A 24 -5.71 -33.87 28.15
CA THR A 24 -6.18 -35.26 28.30
C THR A 24 -6.79 -35.71 26.99
N ARG A 25 -6.86 -37.02 26.75
CA ARG A 25 -7.42 -37.61 25.51
C ARG A 25 -8.82 -37.04 25.18
N LEU A 26 -9.61 -36.72 26.18
CA LEU A 26 -10.93 -36.07 26.03
C LEU A 26 -10.84 -34.68 25.41
N GLN A 27 -9.92 -33.82 25.88
CA GLN A 27 -9.71 -32.50 25.30
C GLN A 27 -9.15 -32.54 23.88
N ALA A 28 -8.28 -33.51 23.60
CA ALA A 28 -7.76 -33.75 22.26
C ALA A 28 -8.86 -34.20 21.28
N GLN A 29 -9.83 -35.00 21.76
CA GLN A 29 -10.95 -35.48 20.97
C GLN A 29 -11.99 -34.36 20.73
N GLU A 30 -12.21 -33.52 21.72
CA GLU A 30 -13.08 -32.34 21.62
C GLU A 30 -12.49 -31.30 20.67
N LEU A 31 -11.20 -31.03 20.76
CA LEU A 31 -10.46 -30.18 19.80
C LEU A 31 -10.53 -30.77 18.38
N LYS A 32 -10.39 -32.06 18.22
CA LYS A 32 -10.49 -32.72 16.90
C LYS A 32 -11.90 -32.60 16.33
N ASN A 33 -12.94 -32.82 17.13
CA ASN A 33 -14.32 -32.65 16.71
C ASN A 33 -14.67 -31.20 16.36
N ILE A 34 -14.13 -30.21 17.09
CA ILE A 34 -14.26 -28.78 16.77
C ILE A 34 -13.53 -28.49 15.46
N THR A 35 -12.34 -29.00 15.27
CA THR A 35 -11.56 -28.81 14.04
C THR A 35 -12.26 -29.43 12.83
N GLU A 36 -12.77 -30.65 12.94
CA GLU A 36 -13.54 -31.33 11.90
C GLU A 36 -14.85 -30.61 11.58
N LYS A 37 -15.51 -30.03 12.60
CA LYS A 37 -16.73 -29.23 12.41
C LYS A 37 -16.44 -27.89 11.71
N LEU A 38 -15.30 -27.26 11.98
CA LEU A 38 -14.82 -26.07 11.31
C LEU A 38 -14.35 -26.35 9.86
N GLU A 39 -13.82 -27.56 9.61
CA GLU A 39 -13.43 -27.99 8.26
C GLU A 39 -14.63 -28.44 7.41
N ALA A 40 -15.72 -28.89 8.02
CA ALA A 40 -16.94 -29.35 7.34
C ALA A 40 -17.83 -28.20 6.84
N GLU A 41 -17.72 -27.00 7.36
CA GLU A 41 -18.35 -25.82 6.77
C GLU A 41 -17.58 -25.43 5.52
N LYS A 42 -18.12 -25.78 4.34
CA LYS A 42 -17.58 -25.28 3.06
C LYS A 42 -17.48 -23.77 3.13
N PRO A 43 -16.30 -23.18 3.02
CA PRO A 43 -16.16 -21.75 3.14
C PRO A 43 -16.99 -21.07 2.06
N VAL A 44 -17.88 -20.14 2.46
CA VAL A 44 -18.67 -19.35 1.55
C VAL A 44 -17.72 -18.62 0.61
N LEU A 45 -17.92 -18.80 -0.70
CA LEU A 45 -17.04 -18.24 -1.72
C LEU A 45 -16.88 -16.72 -1.56
N PHE A 46 -17.99 -16.03 -1.37
CA PHE A 46 -18.03 -14.58 -1.22
C PHE A 46 -18.37 -14.21 0.24
N GLN A 47 -17.48 -13.49 0.89
CA GLN A 47 -17.59 -13.12 2.31
C GLN A 47 -17.82 -11.62 2.54
N GLY A 48 -18.05 -10.87 1.46
CA GLY A 48 -18.38 -9.46 1.50
C GLY A 48 -17.44 -8.57 0.71
N MET A 49 -17.79 -7.31 0.63
CA MET A 49 -17.00 -6.26 -0.02
C MET A 49 -16.52 -5.23 0.99
N TYR A 50 -15.40 -4.63 0.71
CA TYR A 50 -14.81 -3.56 1.48
C TYR A 50 -14.61 -2.34 0.58
N VAL A 51 -14.98 -1.17 1.09
CA VAL A 51 -14.69 0.12 0.45
C VAL A 51 -13.74 0.88 1.36
N GLY A 52 -12.62 1.31 0.81
CA GLY A 52 -11.56 2.02 1.54
C GLY A 52 -11.32 3.42 0.99
N LEU A 53 -10.98 4.33 1.89
CA LEU A 53 -10.52 5.69 1.59
C LEU A 53 -9.10 5.85 2.14
N ASP A 54 -8.16 6.34 1.33
CA ASP A 54 -6.83 6.71 1.81
C ASP A 54 -6.88 8.05 2.54
N VAL A 55 -6.58 8.01 3.83
CA VAL A 55 -6.54 9.19 4.70
C VAL A 55 -5.13 9.81 4.72
N PHE A 56 -4.11 9.02 4.39
CA PHE A 56 -2.72 9.48 4.45
C PHE A 56 -2.44 10.61 3.44
N GLY A 57 -3.08 10.55 2.27
CA GLY A 57 -2.99 11.64 1.27
C GLY A 57 -3.50 12.98 1.82
N PHE A 58 -4.61 12.96 2.56
CA PHE A 58 -5.16 14.16 3.21
C PHE A 58 -4.26 14.67 4.35
N LEU A 59 -3.69 13.76 5.14
CA LEU A 59 -2.78 14.12 6.23
C LEU A 59 -1.50 14.77 5.69
N ASN A 60 -0.91 14.23 4.63
CA ASN A 60 0.26 14.82 3.99
C ASN A 60 -0.01 16.23 3.48
N GLN A 61 -1.18 16.46 2.88
CA GLN A 61 -1.58 17.80 2.46
C GLN A 61 -1.70 18.76 3.64
N ALA A 62 -2.29 18.33 4.76
CA ALA A 62 -2.43 19.14 5.97
C ALA A 62 -1.07 19.45 6.62
N LEU A 63 -0.06 18.60 6.41
CA LEU A 63 1.32 18.78 6.88
C LEU A 63 2.19 19.62 5.93
N GLY A 64 1.60 20.22 4.88
CA GLY A 64 2.31 21.11 3.96
C GLY A 64 3.07 20.40 2.84
N SER A 65 2.69 19.17 2.48
CA SER A 65 3.28 18.50 1.32
C SER A 65 2.78 19.11 0.02
N ASP A 66 3.68 19.32 -0.94
CA ASP A 66 3.37 19.80 -2.30
C ASP A 66 2.54 18.79 -3.11
N THR A 67 2.49 17.55 -2.65
CA THR A 67 1.71 16.48 -3.29
C THR A 67 0.35 16.33 -2.63
N LYS A 68 -0.70 16.30 -3.46
CA LYS A 68 -2.07 16.02 -3.03
C LYS A 68 -2.52 14.72 -3.67
N THR A 69 -3.00 13.79 -2.86
CA THR A 69 -3.47 12.50 -3.34
C THR A 69 -4.78 12.14 -2.65
N ALA A 70 -5.77 11.71 -3.42
CA ALA A 70 -7.02 11.14 -2.93
C ALA A 70 -7.25 9.81 -3.63
N GLU A 71 -7.56 8.77 -2.87
CA GLU A 71 -7.70 7.41 -3.38
C GLU A 71 -8.87 6.69 -2.72
N VAL A 72 -9.65 5.99 -3.54
CA VAL A 72 -10.74 5.09 -3.14
C VAL A 72 -10.39 3.69 -3.61
N SER A 73 -10.63 2.70 -2.77
CA SER A 73 -10.43 1.29 -3.07
C SER A 73 -11.70 0.48 -2.88
N VAL A 74 -11.91 -0.51 -3.73
CA VAL A 74 -12.96 -1.53 -3.58
C VAL A 74 -12.28 -2.90 -3.62
N GLU A 75 -12.58 -3.72 -2.63
CA GLU A 75 -11.99 -5.02 -2.42
C GLU A 75 -13.06 -6.06 -2.12
N ALA A 76 -13.03 -7.21 -2.78
CA ALA A 76 -13.93 -8.32 -2.53
C ALA A 76 -13.23 -9.43 -1.73
N ASN A 77 -13.88 -9.94 -0.68
CA ASN A 77 -13.35 -11.06 0.11
C ASN A 77 -13.84 -12.39 -0.47
N LEU A 78 -12.92 -13.16 -1.03
CA LEU A 78 -13.18 -14.49 -1.56
C LEU A 78 -12.50 -15.55 -0.68
N LEU A 79 -13.31 -16.44 -0.09
CA LEU A 79 -12.84 -17.55 0.75
C LEU A 79 -12.01 -17.11 1.98
N ASN A 80 -12.11 -15.87 2.43
CA ASN A 80 -11.22 -15.27 3.43
C ASN A 80 -9.72 -15.33 3.05
N ARG A 81 -9.42 -15.67 1.81
CA ARG A 81 -8.06 -15.95 1.34
C ARG A 81 -7.61 -14.97 0.27
N PHE A 82 -8.44 -14.72 -0.75
CA PHE A 82 -8.12 -13.85 -1.87
C PHE A 82 -8.97 -12.59 -1.83
N PHE A 83 -8.34 -11.46 -2.06
CA PHE A 83 -8.99 -10.17 -2.05
C PHE A 83 -8.64 -9.43 -3.34
N PRO A 84 -9.36 -9.71 -4.46
CA PRO A 84 -9.24 -8.85 -5.64
C PRO A 84 -9.59 -7.41 -5.27
N VAL A 85 -8.82 -6.47 -5.80
CA VAL A 85 -8.90 -5.06 -5.44
C VAL A 85 -8.76 -4.18 -6.68
N VAL A 86 -9.56 -3.12 -6.69
CA VAL A 86 -9.50 -2.02 -7.66
C VAL A 86 -9.36 -0.74 -6.86
N GLU A 87 -8.43 0.12 -7.29
CA GLU A 87 -8.20 1.42 -6.70
C GLU A 87 -8.25 2.49 -7.77
N LEU A 88 -8.93 3.57 -7.46
CA LEU A 88 -9.03 4.77 -8.29
C LEU A 88 -8.61 5.96 -7.45
N GLY A 89 -7.83 6.85 -8.02
CA GLY A 89 -7.42 8.05 -7.32
C GLY A 89 -7.05 9.18 -8.27
N VAL A 90 -6.80 10.32 -7.65
CA VAL A 90 -6.24 11.50 -8.30
C VAL A 90 -4.99 11.92 -7.56
N GLY A 91 -3.96 12.28 -8.30
CA GLY A 91 -2.71 12.80 -7.75
C GLY A 91 -2.38 14.13 -8.41
N SER A 92 -1.95 15.11 -7.62
CA SER A 92 -1.49 16.39 -8.14
C SER A 92 -0.24 16.84 -7.40
N MET A 93 0.58 17.59 -8.10
CA MET A 93 1.75 18.28 -7.58
C MET A 93 1.86 19.65 -8.25
N ASP A 94 2.16 20.67 -7.45
CA ASP A 94 2.39 22.03 -7.91
C ASP A 94 3.48 22.60 -7.00
N THR A 95 4.73 22.62 -7.49
CA THR A 95 5.89 22.99 -6.70
C THR A 95 6.94 23.72 -7.53
N THR A 96 7.69 24.58 -6.89
CA THR A 96 8.89 25.20 -7.44
C THR A 96 10.07 24.77 -6.58
N ASP A 97 11.12 24.30 -7.22
CA ASP A 97 12.36 23.92 -6.55
C ASP A 97 13.15 25.19 -6.19
N ASP A 98 13.45 25.39 -4.89
CA ASP A 98 14.07 26.60 -4.36
C ASP A 98 15.54 26.79 -4.82
N GLU A 99 16.21 25.74 -5.29
CA GLU A 99 17.61 25.81 -5.72
C GLU A 99 17.75 26.09 -7.22
N THR A 100 16.81 25.54 -8.01
CA THR A 100 16.89 25.58 -9.48
C THR A 100 15.84 26.49 -10.11
N ASP A 101 14.89 27.02 -9.33
CA ASP A 101 13.72 27.77 -9.80
C ASP A 101 12.89 27.02 -10.86
N ILE A 102 13.01 25.70 -10.90
CA ILE A 102 12.21 24.87 -11.80
C ILE A 102 10.83 24.67 -11.20
N HIS A 103 9.82 25.17 -11.90
CA HIS A 103 8.43 24.97 -11.56
C HIS A 103 7.88 23.72 -12.26
N PHE A 104 7.30 22.80 -11.49
CA PHE A 104 6.65 21.59 -11.98
C PHE A 104 5.19 21.52 -11.55
N LYS A 105 4.30 21.24 -12.51
CA LYS A 105 2.88 21.11 -12.26
C LYS A 105 2.29 19.94 -13.00
N THR A 106 1.46 19.15 -12.31
CA THR A 106 0.65 18.08 -12.90
C THR A 106 -0.56 17.77 -12.03
N SER A 107 -1.64 17.31 -12.67
CA SER A 107 -2.82 16.80 -11.95
C SER A 107 -3.54 15.80 -12.84
N ALA A 108 -3.66 14.54 -12.40
CA ALA A 108 -4.34 13.52 -13.19
C ALA A 108 -4.87 12.36 -12.35
N PRO A 109 -5.83 11.60 -12.90
CA PRO A 109 -6.29 10.36 -12.32
C PRO A 109 -5.27 9.25 -12.52
N PHE A 110 -5.34 8.26 -11.64
CA PHE A 110 -4.63 6.99 -11.76
C PHE A 110 -5.55 5.83 -11.39
N PHE A 111 -5.20 4.67 -11.89
CA PHE A 111 -5.93 3.43 -11.70
C PHE A 111 -4.98 2.33 -11.27
N ARG A 112 -5.42 1.44 -10.36
CA ARG A 112 -4.69 0.23 -9.99
C ARG A 112 -5.64 -0.96 -9.90
N ILE A 113 -5.17 -2.11 -10.34
CA ILE A 113 -5.89 -3.37 -10.23
C ILE A 113 -4.94 -4.45 -9.72
N GLY A 114 -5.45 -5.34 -8.90
CA GLY A 114 -4.64 -6.43 -8.38
C GLY A 114 -5.40 -7.32 -7.42
N ALA A 115 -4.64 -8.05 -6.61
CA ALA A 115 -5.21 -8.91 -5.58
C ALA A 115 -4.28 -8.99 -4.38
N ASN A 116 -4.88 -9.14 -3.21
CA ASN A 116 -4.20 -9.43 -1.96
C ASN A 116 -4.47 -10.88 -1.54
N TYR A 117 -3.48 -11.50 -0.96
CA TYR A 117 -3.56 -12.81 -0.33
C TYR A 117 -3.51 -12.64 1.19
N ASN A 118 -4.50 -13.17 1.91
CA ASN A 118 -4.50 -13.17 3.37
C ASN A 118 -3.62 -14.30 3.89
N VAL A 119 -2.54 -13.96 4.54
CA VAL A 119 -1.59 -14.94 5.12
C VAL A 119 -2.25 -15.75 6.23
N PHE A 120 -3.17 -15.14 6.97
CA PHE A 120 -3.87 -15.77 8.09
C PHE A 120 -5.27 -16.32 7.72
N TYR A 121 -5.50 -16.70 6.46
CA TYR A 121 -6.80 -17.18 5.99
C TYR A 121 -7.34 -18.40 6.78
N LYS A 122 -6.46 -19.22 7.38
CA LYS A 122 -6.83 -20.35 8.25
C LYS A 122 -7.22 -19.94 9.67
N LYS A 123 -7.14 -18.66 10.01
CA LYS A 123 -7.44 -18.13 11.34
C LYS A 123 -8.56 -17.11 11.28
N PRO A 124 -9.82 -17.50 10.95
CA PRO A 124 -10.93 -16.57 10.75
C PRO A 124 -11.37 -15.84 12.03
N HIS A 125 -10.92 -16.31 13.21
CA HIS A 125 -11.21 -15.71 14.50
C HIS A 125 -10.38 -14.44 14.78
N LEU A 126 -9.36 -14.16 13.97
CA LEU A 126 -8.58 -12.93 14.14
C LEU A 126 -9.39 -11.71 13.71
N PRO A 127 -9.34 -10.60 14.48
CA PRO A 127 -10.10 -9.38 14.17
C PRO A 127 -9.52 -8.60 12.99
N GLY A 128 -8.57 -9.17 12.24
CA GLY A 128 -7.87 -8.47 11.15
C GLY A 128 -7.23 -9.42 10.16
N TYR A 129 -6.66 -8.81 9.13
CA TYR A 129 -6.03 -9.47 8.00
C TYR A 129 -4.59 -8.98 7.85
N PHE A 130 -3.66 -9.91 7.69
CA PHE A 130 -2.33 -9.61 7.18
C PHE A 130 -2.24 -10.09 5.75
N THR A 131 -1.98 -9.19 4.83
CA THR A 131 -2.07 -9.45 3.39
C THR A 131 -0.77 -9.14 2.68
N VAL A 132 -0.47 -9.97 1.68
CA VAL A 132 0.56 -9.72 0.67
C VAL A 132 -0.13 -9.63 -0.68
N GLY A 133 0.14 -8.61 -1.45
CA GLY A 133 -0.55 -8.37 -2.71
C GLY A 133 0.34 -7.88 -3.82
N LEU A 134 -0.16 -8.06 -5.05
CA LEU A 134 0.42 -7.50 -6.26
C LEU A 134 -0.61 -6.62 -6.94
N ARG A 135 -0.17 -5.48 -7.51
CA ARG A 135 -1.00 -4.55 -8.26
C ARG A 135 -0.28 -4.05 -9.49
N TYR A 136 -1.04 -3.85 -10.53
CA TYR A 136 -0.62 -3.10 -11.71
C TYR A 136 -1.28 -1.73 -11.65
N GLY A 137 -0.49 -0.69 -11.76
CA GLY A 137 -0.94 0.70 -11.79
C GLY A 137 -0.69 1.33 -13.14
N PHE A 138 -1.55 2.27 -13.49
CA PHE A 138 -1.47 3.03 -14.73
C PHE A 138 -1.95 4.46 -14.50
N SER A 139 -1.27 5.42 -15.15
CA SER A 139 -1.69 6.82 -15.23
C SER A 139 -1.32 7.38 -16.59
N SER A 140 -2.25 8.13 -17.17
CA SER A 140 -2.06 8.94 -18.38
C SER A 140 -2.27 10.39 -17.99
N PHE A 141 -1.27 11.22 -18.17
CA PHE A 141 -1.29 12.61 -17.70
C PHE A 141 -0.45 13.54 -18.56
N ASP A 142 -0.70 14.82 -18.39
CA ASP A 142 0.10 15.90 -18.88
C ASP A 142 0.77 16.64 -17.71
N TYR A 143 1.91 17.23 -18.00
CA TYR A 143 2.66 18.01 -17.02
C TYR A 143 3.31 19.22 -17.65
N ASP A 144 3.52 20.24 -16.83
CA ASP A 144 4.18 21.47 -17.17
C ASP A 144 5.53 21.54 -16.45
N VAL A 145 6.57 21.96 -17.16
CA VAL A 145 7.90 22.24 -16.61
C VAL A 145 8.34 23.60 -17.12
N LYS A 146 8.59 24.51 -16.21
CA LYS A 146 9.13 25.83 -16.49
C LYS A 146 10.41 26.04 -15.73
N ALA A 147 11.45 26.48 -16.42
CA ALA A 147 12.72 26.80 -15.79
C ALA A 147 13.19 28.19 -16.23
N PRO A 148 14.11 28.82 -15.47
CA PRO A 148 14.77 30.05 -15.89
C PRO A 148 15.39 29.90 -17.28
N ALA A 149 15.35 30.97 -18.07
CA ALA A 149 15.95 30.95 -19.40
C ALA A 149 17.45 30.65 -19.32
N LEU A 150 17.91 29.75 -20.17
CA LEU A 150 19.34 29.52 -20.32
C LEU A 150 19.95 30.70 -21.08
N VAL A 151 20.94 31.35 -20.46
CA VAL A 151 21.70 32.44 -21.09
C VAL A 151 23.08 31.92 -21.50
N ASP A 152 23.39 31.93 -22.80
CA ASP A 152 24.72 31.59 -23.27
C ASP A 152 25.64 32.83 -23.16
N PRO A 153 26.66 32.80 -22.27
CA PRO A 153 27.56 33.95 -22.09
C PRO A 153 28.51 34.15 -23.25
N ASN A 154 28.72 33.15 -24.11
CA ASN A 154 29.69 33.20 -25.19
C ASN A 154 29.11 33.57 -26.57
N TRP A 155 27.80 33.40 -26.76
CA TRP A 155 27.13 33.53 -28.06
C TRP A 155 26.08 34.67 -28.06
N GLY A 156 26.45 35.85 -27.58
CA GLY A 156 25.63 37.06 -27.72
C GLY A 156 24.48 37.17 -26.72
N HIS A 157 24.54 36.47 -25.57
CA HIS A 157 23.54 36.55 -24.48
C HIS A 157 22.12 36.19 -24.95
N THR A 158 22.01 35.29 -25.91
CA THR A 158 20.70 34.80 -26.36
C THR A 158 20.04 34.00 -25.23
N GLU A 159 18.85 34.42 -24.83
CA GLU A 159 18.03 33.71 -23.85
C GLU A 159 17.23 32.60 -24.53
N VAL A 160 17.38 31.37 -24.06
CA VAL A 160 16.57 30.25 -24.51
C VAL A 160 15.59 29.91 -23.40
N PRO A 161 14.30 30.23 -23.57
CA PRO A 161 13.27 29.90 -22.56
C PRO A 161 13.05 28.41 -22.48
N ILE A 162 12.99 27.87 -21.26
CA ILE A 162 12.60 26.48 -21.00
C ILE A 162 11.16 26.52 -20.47
N ASP A 163 10.21 26.35 -21.36
CA ASP A 163 8.77 26.29 -21.05
C ASP A 163 8.14 25.13 -21.81
N TYR A 164 7.98 24.00 -21.14
CA TYR A 164 7.32 22.81 -21.65
C TYR A 164 5.96 22.68 -20.98
N THR A 165 4.90 23.06 -21.70
CA THR A 165 3.52 23.05 -21.20
C THR A 165 2.72 21.95 -21.91
N GLY A 166 1.93 21.19 -21.14
CA GLY A 166 1.04 20.15 -21.65
C GLY A 166 1.78 18.94 -22.25
N VAL A 167 2.93 18.58 -21.70
CA VAL A 167 3.72 17.42 -22.17
C VAL A 167 3.03 16.14 -21.74
N LYS A 168 2.55 15.36 -22.69
CA LYS A 168 1.77 14.12 -22.46
C LYS A 168 2.67 12.92 -22.20
N THR A 169 2.34 12.14 -21.22
CA THR A 169 3.04 10.87 -20.92
C THR A 169 2.08 9.82 -20.36
N ASN A 170 2.45 8.56 -20.58
CA ASN A 170 1.76 7.40 -20.04
C ASN A 170 2.75 6.60 -19.22
N VAL A 171 2.35 6.19 -18.03
CA VAL A 171 3.21 5.43 -17.14
C VAL A 171 2.47 4.21 -16.60
N GLY A 172 3.12 3.04 -16.72
CA GLY A 172 2.66 1.79 -16.12
C GLY A 172 3.69 1.27 -15.12
N TRP A 173 3.21 0.75 -13.99
CA TRP A 173 4.07 0.23 -12.92
C TRP A 173 3.49 -0.99 -12.23
N LEU A 174 4.34 -1.74 -11.54
CA LEU A 174 3.97 -2.85 -10.68
C LEU A 174 4.17 -2.47 -9.21
N GLU A 175 3.28 -2.93 -8.35
CA GLU A 175 3.39 -2.75 -6.90
C GLU A 175 3.38 -4.08 -6.16
N LEU A 176 4.33 -4.26 -5.25
CA LEU A 176 4.26 -5.25 -4.18
C LEU A 176 3.70 -4.56 -2.93
N VAL A 177 2.67 -5.13 -2.34
CA VAL A 177 1.93 -4.52 -1.23
C VAL A 177 1.92 -5.45 -0.03
N LEU A 178 2.31 -4.93 1.12
CA LEU A 178 2.13 -5.55 2.42
C LEU A 178 1.07 -4.76 3.18
N GLY A 179 0.00 -5.42 3.60
CA GLY A 179 -1.13 -4.77 4.25
C GLY A 179 -1.49 -5.40 5.59
N LEU A 180 -1.79 -4.56 6.55
CA LEU A 180 -2.42 -4.93 7.81
C LEU A 180 -3.76 -4.21 7.88
N LYS A 181 -4.84 -4.96 8.06
CA LYS A 181 -6.20 -4.45 8.21
C LYS A 181 -6.79 -5.01 9.50
N THR A 182 -7.30 -4.15 10.37
CA THR A 182 -7.90 -4.57 11.65
C THR A 182 -9.31 -4.00 11.80
N ASN A 183 -10.20 -4.80 12.36
CA ASN A 183 -11.54 -4.35 12.73
C ASN A 183 -11.44 -3.47 13.98
N VAL A 184 -12.03 -2.29 13.92
CA VAL A 184 -12.04 -1.33 15.03
C VAL A 184 -13.42 -1.26 15.68
N TYR A 185 -14.46 -1.21 14.85
CA TYR A 185 -15.81 -1.11 15.36
C TYR A 185 -16.82 -1.61 14.31
N LYS A 186 -17.63 -2.62 14.65
CA LYS A 186 -18.65 -3.19 13.74
C LYS A 186 -18.08 -3.49 12.35
N ASN A 187 -18.50 -2.75 11.34
CA ASN A 187 -18.09 -2.88 9.94
C ASN A 187 -16.92 -1.95 9.58
N PHE A 188 -16.39 -1.19 10.54
CA PHE A 188 -15.27 -0.29 10.31
C PHE A 188 -13.93 -0.98 10.58
N TYR A 189 -13.02 -0.84 9.63
CA TYR A 189 -11.66 -1.35 9.69
C TYR A 189 -10.68 -0.20 9.48
N MET A 190 -9.53 -0.31 10.08
CA MET A 190 -8.37 0.52 9.77
C MET A 190 -7.32 -0.33 9.07
N GLY A 191 -6.74 0.20 8.00
CA GLY A 191 -5.73 -0.47 7.21
C GLY A 191 -4.46 0.35 7.12
N PHE A 192 -3.33 -0.32 7.29
CA PHE A 192 -2.01 0.23 7.02
C PHE A 192 -1.35 -0.60 5.93
N THR A 193 -0.81 0.06 4.89
CA THR A 193 -0.11 -0.65 3.83
C THR A 193 1.24 -0.02 3.53
N VAL A 194 2.21 -0.89 3.26
CA VAL A 194 3.52 -0.52 2.71
C VAL A 194 3.57 -1.04 1.29
N ARG A 195 3.99 -0.18 0.37
CA ARG A 195 4.03 -0.47 -1.07
C ARG A 195 5.44 -0.27 -1.60
N TYR A 196 5.93 -1.25 -2.33
CA TYR A 196 7.09 -1.11 -3.19
C TYR A 196 6.62 -1.03 -4.62
N ARG A 197 7.01 0.02 -5.33
CA ARG A 197 6.58 0.32 -6.69
C ARG A 197 7.77 0.26 -7.63
N SER A 198 7.60 -0.42 -8.76
CA SER A 198 8.61 -0.50 -9.81
C SER A 198 7.99 -0.08 -11.15
N ARG A 199 8.56 0.94 -11.78
CA ARG A 199 8.10 1.44 -13.07
C ARG A 199 8.45 0.44 -14.16
N LEU A 200 7.45 -0.01 -14.92
CA LEU A 200 7.63 -0.95 -16.03
C LEU A 200 7.77 -0.22 -17.37
N SER A 201 6.95 0.78 -17.60
CA SER A 201 6.91 1.52 -18.86
C SER A 201 6.66 3.00 -18.62
N MET A 202 7.24 3.82 -19.47
CA MET A 202 6.98 5.27 -19.54
C MET A 202 7.19 5.72 -20.97
N THR A 203 6.26 6.53 -21.48
CA THR A 203 6.47 7.23 -22.73
C THR A 203 7.55 8.27 -22.53
N LYS A 204 8.67 8.11 -23.24
CA LYS A 204 9.79 9.05 -23.16
C LYS A 204 9.50 10.28 -24.00
N ASN A 205 9.74 11.44 -23.45
CA ASN A 205 9.77 12.71 -24.15
C ASN A 205 11.24 13.12 -24.33
N GLU A 206 11.58 13.68 -25.48
CA GLU A 206 12.98 13.97 -25.83
C GLU A 206 13.61 15.06 -24.90
N ASN A 207 12.80 15.97 -24.39
CA ASN A 207 13.29 17.17 -23.72
C ASN A 207 12.98 17.26 -22.23
N SER A 208 12.12 16.37 -21.70
CA SER A 208 11.76 16.43 -20.27
C SER A 208 11.24 15.08 -19.75
N GLU A 209 11.52 14.79 -18.49
CA GLU A 209 10.91 13.66 -17.75
C GLU A 209 10.06 14.21 -16.60
N PRO A 210 8.92 13.55 -16.28
CA PRO A 210 8.06 14.01 -15.19
C PRO A 210 8.75 13.82 -13.84
N TYR A 211 8.79 14.86 -13.03
CA TYR A 211 9.31 14.79 -11.66
C TYR A 211 8.39 14.00 -10.74
N TYR A 212 7.09 14.07 -10.97
CA TYR A 212 6.06 13.38 -10.21
C TYR A 212 5.09 12.67 -11.15
N ILE A 213 4.70 11.46 -10.79
CA ILE A 213 3.75 10.61 -11.52
C ILE A 213 2.54 10.37 -10.61
N PRO A 214 1.31 10.79 -11.00
CA PRO A 214 0.11 10.57 -10.22
C PRO A 214 -0.08 9.09 -9.83
N GLY A 215 -0.29 8.83 -8.54
CA GLY A 215 -0.44 7.47 -7.99
C GLY A 215 0.86 6.70 -7.79
N TYR A 216 1.93 7.02 -8.50
CA TYR A 216 3.24 6.38 -8.36
C TYR A 216 4.16 7.12 -7.38
N GLY A 217 4.19 8.45 -7.46
CA GLY A 217 5.06 9.31 -6.68
C GLY A 217 6.19 9.93 -7.51
N ARG A 218 7.37 10.15 -6.93
CA ARG A 218 8.51 10.75 -7.64
C ARG A 218 8.94 9.89 -8.84
N GLY A 219 9.40 10.52 -9.91
CA GLY A 219 9.71 9.91 -11.22
C GLY A 219 10.90 8.94 -11.28
N LYS A 220 11.33 8.36 -10.14
CA LYS A 220 12.40 7.36 -10.07
C LYS A 220 11.93 6.00 -10.59
N SER A 221 12.88 5.11 -10.95
CA SER A 221 12.55 3.75 -11.41
C SER A 221 11.85 2.91 -10.35
N ASN A 222 12.22 3.11 -9.08
CA ASN A 222 11.59 2.43 -7.94
C ASN A 222 11.16 3.45 -6.90
N ASN A 223 10.06 3.17 -6.22
CA ASN A 223 9.51 4.04 -5.20
C ASN A 223 8.88 3.24 -4.06
N TYR A 224 8.87 3.82 -2.86
CA TYR A 224 8.18 3.28 -1.70
C TYR A 224 7.00 4.17 -1.35
N GLY A 225 5.95 3.58 -0.84
CA GLY A 225 4.78 4.31 -0.39
C GLY A 225 4.19 3.69 0.86
N ILE A 226 3.56 4.53 1.65
CA ILE A 226 2.80 4.14 2.82
C ILE A 226 1.41 4.71 2.64
N THR A 227 0.38 3.94 2.97
CA THR A 227 -1.00 4.43 3.00
C THR A 227 -1.68 4.02 4.30
N TYR A 228 -2.59 4.86 4.75
CA TYR A 228 -3.45 4.60 5.88
C TYR A 228 -4.90 4.74 5.45
N ASN A 229 -5.64 3.63 5.50
CA ASN A 229 -6.96 3.54 4.93
C ASN A 229 -8.03 3.38 6.03
N LEU A 230 -9.09 4.15 5.92
CA LEU A 230 -10.37 3.84 6.58
C LEU A 230 -11.19 2.96 5.65
N VAL A 231 -11.59 1.80 6.15
CA VAL A 231 -12.25 0.78 5.34
C VAL A 231 -13.59 0.42 5.97
N TYR A 232 -14.61 0.36 5.15
CA TYR A 232 -15.95 -0.04 5.55
C TYR A 232 -16.33 -1.34 4.87
N LYS A 233 -16.72 -2.36 5.65
CA LYS A 233 -17.31 -3.61 5.14
C LYS A 233 -18.78 -3.39 4.84
N LEU A 234 -19.18 -3.60 3.59
CA LEU A 234 -20.58 -3.48 3.20
C LEU A 234 -21.40 -4.60 3.85
N PRO A 235 -22.57 -4.29 4.39
CA PRO A 235 -23.50 -5.29 4.93
C PRO A 235 -24.18 -6.02 3.76
N PHE A 236 -23.92 -7.29 3.61
CA PHE A 236 -24.62 -8.21 2.70
C PHE A 236 -25.09 -9.42 3.49
#